data_3cc2f415fcfdb179d75ce9f998a9163d
#
_entry.id   3cc2f415fcfdb179d75ce9f998a9163d
#
_cell.length_a   1.000
_cell.length_b   1.000
_cell.length_c   1.000
_cell.angle_alpha   90.00
_cell.angle_beta   90.00
_cell.angle_gamma   90.00
#
_symmetry.space_group_name_H-M   'P 1'
#
loop_
_entity.id
_entity.type
_entity.pdbx_description
1 polymer ?
#
loop_
_entity_poly.entity_id
_entity_poly.type
_entity_poly.pdbx_seq_one_letter_code
_entity_poly.pdbx_strand_id
1 'polypeptide(L)'
;SAHEWEVVSQDAAPEGVIAVAAMTPPLDPACLPDEKGPLLLLYRVGDPNNLGALLRTADWFGFRTVLLSAGSCEATNPKVVRTSMGSLFHLTLVEEVDFERFLPGLRGRFHVVGSEVREGNLPHPCEAGTALLMGSESHGLPASLLALTDERWRIPGGRGVESLSLPQAAAILMYECTREIEQAVDKR
;
A
#
# COMPACT_ATOMS: atom_id res chain seq x y z
N SER A 1 5.20 10.48 36.53
CA SER A 1 4.31 9.87 37.55
C SER A 1 3.26 9.00 36.84
N ALA A 2 2.58 8.10 37.56
CA ALA A 2 1.50 7.27 37.01
C ALA A 2 0.40 8.12 36.38
N HIS A 3 0.08 9.28 36.97
CA HIS A 3 -0.92 10.20 36.43
C HIS A 3 -0.50 10.85 35.10
N GLU A 4 0.76 11.25 34.95
CA GLU A 4 1.27 11.78 33.67
C GLU A 4 1.25 10.70 32.59
N TRP A 5 1.51 9.47 32.98
CA TRP A 5 1.46 8.32 32.07
C TRP A 5 0.03 8.09 31.54
N GLU A 6 -0.97 8.11 32.41
CA GLU A 6 -2.41 7.97 32.02
C GLU A 6 -2.86 9.06 31.05
N VAL A 7 -2.31 10.28 31.17
CA VAL A 7 -2.64 11.40 30.28
C VAL A 7 -2.01 11.24 28.89
N VAL A 8 -0.82 10.67 28.81
CA VAL A 8 -0.04 10.59 27.56
C VAL A 8 -0.24 9.27 26.83
N SER A 9 -0.47 8.18 27.56
CA SER A 9 -0.67 6.87 26.96
C SER A 9 -2.08 6.73 26.36
N GLN A 10 -2.13 6.28 25.13
CA GLN A 10 -3.38 5.93 24.45
C GLN A 10 -3.77 4.45 24.63
N ASP A 11 -2.90 3.65 25.27
CA ASP A 11 -3.11 2.23 25.49
C ASP A 11 -3.76 1.96 26.85
N ALA A 12 -4.70 1.00 26.87
CA ALA A 12 -5.35 0.55 28.10
C ALA A 12 -4.40 -0.23 29.03
N ALA A 13 -3.34 -0.84 28.48
CA ALA A 13 -2.33 -1.59 29.19
C ALA A 13 -0.92 -1.29 28.62
N PRO A 14 -0.38 -0.08 28.89
CA PRO A 14 0.88 0.35 28.31
C PRO A 14 2.08 -0.39 28.90
N GLU A 15 3.07 -0.71 28.09
CA GLU A 15 4.30 -1.41 28.51
C GLU A 15 5.33 -0.48 29.18
N GLY A 16 4.99 0.75 29.47
CA GLY A 16 5.87 1.66 30.22
C GLY A 16 6.91 2.40 29.38
N VAL A 17 6.82 2.37 28.04
CA VAL A 17 7.73 3.08 27.14
C VAL A 17 6.95 3.92 26.16
N ILE A 18 7.31 5.20 26.01
CA ILE A 18 6.84 6.09 24.95
C ILE A 18 8.04 6.62 24.21
N ALA A 19 8.01 6.50 22.88
CA ALA A 19 9.00 7.09 21.99
C ALA A 19 8.40 8.32 21.29
N VAL A 20 9.15 9.42 21.30
CA VAL A 20 8.84 10.61 20.50
C VAL A 20 9.83 10.68 19.37
N ALA A 21 9.35 10.63 18.13
CA ALA A 21 10.18 10.70 16.94
C ALA A 21 9.85 11.93 16.10
N ALA A 22 10.86 12.48 15.45
CA ALA A 22 10.62 13.51 14.44
C ALA A 22 10.00 12.85 13.19
N MET A 23 8.97 13.49 12.65
CA MET A 23 8.39 13.09 11.38
C MET A 23 9.35 13.40 10.23
N THR A 24 9.55 12.44 9.34
CA THR A 24 10.19 12.72 8.06
C THR A 24 9.26 13.63 7.24
N PRO A 25 9.77 14.71 6.61
CA PRO A 25 8.95 15.53 5.73
C PRO A 25 8.30 14.66 4.65
N PRO A 26 7.05 14.98 4.23
CA PRO A 26 6.41 14.28 3.11
C PRO A 26 7.33 14.35 1.87
N LEU A 27 7.51 13.23 1.20
CA LEU A 27 8.24 13.20 -0.06
C LEU A 27 7.37 13.83 -1.16
N ASP A 28 7.98 14.70 -1.99
CA ASP A 28 7.31 15.21 -3.18
C ASP A 28 7.06 14.04 -4.16
N PRO A 29 5.83 13.82 -4.62
CA PRO A 29 5.52 12.78 -5.62
C PRO A 29 6.36 12.87 -6.91
N ALA A 30 6.86 14.08 -7.25
CA ALA A 30 7.76 14.25 -8.38
C ALA A 30 9.18 13.72 -8.13
N CYS A 31 9.54 13.51 -6.85
CA CYS A 31 10.87 13.07 -6.40
C CYS A 31 10.87 11.61 -5.96
N LEU A 32 10.11 10.73 -6.64
CA LEU A 32 10.19 9.30 -6.37
C LEU A 32 11.63 8.80 -6.47
N PRO A 33 12.07 7.95 -5.53
CA PRO A 33 13.38 7.31 -5.64
C PRO A 33 13.54 6.67 -7.02
N ASP A 34 14.74 6.72 -7.56
CA ASP A 34 15.09 6.10 -8.85
C ASP A 34 15.14 4.56 -8.76
N GLU A 35 14.60 4.02 -7.69
CA GLU A 35 14.53 2.60 -7.42
C GLU A 35 13.59 1.91 -8.42
N LYS A 36 14.12 0.88 -9.05
CA LYS A 36 13.36 0.04 -10.00
C LYS A 36 12.43 -0.96 -9.31
N GLY A 37 12.20 -0.82 -7.99
CA GLY A 37 11.31 -1.67 -7.23
C GLY A 37 9.84 -1.43 -7.56
N PRO A 38 8.95 -2.37 -7.21
CA PRO A 38 7.53 -2.18 -7.40
C PRO A 38 6.98 -1.08 -6.48
N LEU A 39 6.04 -0.29 -7.02
CA LEU A 39 5.31 0.73 -6.26
C LEU A 39 3.95 0.19 -5.82
N LEU A 40 3.50 0.55 -4.62
CA LEU A 40 2.14 0.34 -4.17
C LEU A 40 1.39 1.67 -4.12
N LEU A 41 0.28 1.76 -4.84
CA LEU A 41 -0.59 2.93 -4.88
C LEU A 41 -1.92 2.57 -4.23
N LEU A 42 -2.29 3.28 -3.17
CA LEU A 42 -3.48 3.02 -2.36
C LEU A 42 -4.48 4.17 -2.50
N TYR A 43 -5.61 3.89 -3.13
CA TYR A 43 -6.64 4.88 -3.39
C TYR A 43 -7.71 4.86 -2.31
N ARG A 44 -7.80 5.96 -1.53
CA ARG A 44 -8.82 6.21 -0.50
C ARG A 44 -8.99 5.06 0.51
N VAL A 45 -7.90 4.58 1.05
CA VAL A 45 -7.91 3.59 2.12
C VAL A 45 -8.26 4.28 3.43
N GLY A 46 -9.51 4.15 3.87
CA GLY A 46 -10.04 4.89 5.02
C GLY A 46 -9.86 4.18 6.37
N ASP A 47 -9.80 2.85 6.39
CA ASP A 47 -9.65 2.10 7.65
C ASP A 47 -8.18 2.02 8.06
N PRO A 48 -7.81 2.55 9.26
CA PRO A 48 -6.43 2.52 9.72
C PRO A 48 -5.89 1.11 9.99
N ASN A 49 -6.73 0.12 10.30
CA ASN A 49 -6.29 -1.26 10.46
C ASN A 49 -5.91 -1.86 9.10
N ASN A 50 -6.71 -1.58 8.07
CA ASN A 50 -6.41 -2.02 6.70
C ASN A 50 -5.14 -1.36 6.19
N LEU A 51 -4.97 -0.04 6.40
CA LEU A 51 -3.76 0.64 5.99
C LEU A 51 -2.52 0.04 6.67
N GLY A 52 -2.55 -0.16 7.99
CA GLY A 52 -1.41 -0.77 8.69
C GLY A 52 -1.09 -2.19 8.21
N ALA A 53 -2.11 -3.02 7.95
CA ALA A 53 -1.93 -4.35 7.37
C ALA A 53 -1.34 -4.30 5.96
N LEU A 54 -1.78 -3.36 5.13
CA LEU A 54 -1.23 -3.13 3.78
C LEU A 54 0.24 -2.72 3.82
N LEU A 55 0.61 -1.79 4.71
CA LEU A 55 2.00 -1.37 4.88
C LEU A 55 2.90 -2.53 5.31
N ARG A 56 2.42 -3.36 6.24
CA ARG A 56 3.15 -4.56 6.66
C ARG A 56 3.32 -5.55 5.51
N THR A 57 2.29 -5.76 4.72
CA THR A 57 2.34 -6.65 3.55
C THR A 57 3.25 -6.10 2.46
N ALA A 58 3.23 -4.78 2.24
CA ALA A 58 4.12 -4.11 1.30
C ALA A 58 5.60 -4.29 1.67
N ASP A 59 5.94 -4.07 2.95
CA ASP A 59 7.30 -4.27 3.46
C ASP A 59 7.75 -5.74 3.28
N TRP A 60 6.86 -6.70 3.59
CA TRP A 60 7.13 -8.13 3.44
C TRP A 60 7.46 -8.51 1.99
N PHE A 61 6.71 -8.00 1.01
CA PHE A 61 6.91 -8.30 -0.41
C PHE A 61 7.83 -7.32 -1.14
N GLY A 62 8.55 -6.45 -0.44
CA GLY A 62 9.55 -5.55 -1.02
C GLY A 62 9.00 -4.35 -1.79
N PHE A 63 7.73 -4.00 -1.62
CA PHE A 63 7.16 -2.74 -2.09
C PHE A 63 7.61 -1.59 -1.19
N ARG A 64 8.81 -1.09 -1.42
CA ARG A 64 9.47 -0.10 -0.52
C ARG A 64 8.87 1.30 -0.59
N THR A 65 8.20 1.62 -1.68
CA THR A 65 7.56 2.93 -1.88
C THR A 65 6.06 2.77 -1.98
N VAL A 66 5.33 3.42 -1.07
CA VAL A 66 3.85 3.38 -1.00
C VAL A 66 3.31 4.80 -1.14
N LEU A 67 2.38 4.97 -2.07
CA LEU A 67 1.69 6.24 -2.30
C LEU A 67 0.24 6.14 -1.82
N LEU A 68 -0.19 7.12 -1.06
CA LEU A 68 -1.55 7.24 -0.53
C LEU A 68 -2.25 8.40 -1.21
N SER A 69 -3.44 8.16 -1.77
CA SER A 69 -4.23 9.25 -2.34
C SER A 69 -4.81 10.14 -1.25
N ALA A 70 -5.16 11.36 -1.62
CA ALA A 70 -6.01 12.22 -0.81
C ALA A 70 -7.28 11.48 -0.35
N GLY A 71 -7.66 11.70 0.92
CA GLY A 71 -8.78 11.02 1.56
C GLY A 71 -8.49 9.60 2.05
N SER A 72 -7.24 9.16 2.06
CA SER A 72 -6.78 7.99 2.80
C SER A 72 -6.57 8.35 4.27
N CYS A 73 -6.53 7.34 5.14
CA CYS A 73 -6.14 7.50 6.54
C CYS A 73 -4.67 7.95 6.61
N GLU A 74 -4.37 8.84 7.55
CA GLU A 74 -2.99 9.28 7.81
C GLU A 74 -2.12 8.11 8.27
N ALA A 75 -0.94 7.96 7.68
CA ALA A 75 0.00 6.89 8.02
C ALA A 75 0.48 6.96 9.48
N THR A 76 0.47 8.15 10.07
CA THR A 76 0.85 8.40 11.47
C THR A 76 -0.28 8.15 12.48
N ASN A 77 -1.48 7.79 12.03
CA ASN A 77 -2.55 7.38 12.93
C ASN A 77 -2.07 6.28 13.87
N PRO A 78 -2.28 6.37 15.20
CA PRO A 78 -1.78 5.40 16.18
C PRO A 78 -2.20 3.95 15.90
N LYS A 79 -3.36 3.74 15.27
CA LYS A 79 -3.80 2.40 14.86
C LYS A 79 -2.98 1.87 13.67
N VAL A 80 -2.64 2.72 12.70
CA VAL A 80 -1.77 2.37 11.57
C VAL A 80 -0.38 2.00 12.08
N VAL A 81 0.21 2.85 12.92
CA VAL A 81 1.53 2.60 13.54
C VAL A 81 1.55 1.25 14.24
N ARG A 82 0.53 0.94 15.03
CA ARG A 82 0.42 -0.33 15.75
C ARG A 82 0.25 -1.52 14.82
N THR A 83 -0.69 -1.45 13.87
CA THR A 83 -1.02 -2.58 12.99
C THR A 83 0.02 -2.83 11.92
N SER A 84 0.84 -1.83 11.56
CA SER A 84 1.99 -2.00 10.67
C SER A 84 3.15 -2.79 11.29
N MET A 85 3.14 -2.98 12.63
CA MET A 85 4.14 -3.76 13.36
C MET A 85 5.59 -3.31 13.08
N GLY A 86 5.82 -2.00 12.90
CA GLY A 86 7.11 -1.41 12.60
C GLY A 86 7.44 -1.24 11.12
N SER A 87 6.73 -1.91 10.21
CA SER A 87 6.98 -1.81 8.76
C SER A 87 6.88 -0.38 8.23
N LEU A 88 6.03 0.45 8.85
CA LEU A 88 5.92 1.88 8.54
C LEU A 88 7.27 2.59 8.47
N PHE A 89 8.21 2.21 9.33
CA PHE A 89 9.54 2.85 9.43
C PHE A 89 10.55 2.35 8.38
N HIS A 90 10.20 1.32 7.64
CA HIS A 90 11.02 0.76 6.56
C HIS A 90 10.59 1.24 5.17
N LEU A 91 9.45 1.91 5.09
CA LEU A 91 8.82 2.31 3.84
C LEU A 91 9.03 3.80 3.56
N THR A 92 9.15 4.12 2.29
CA THR A 92 9.01 5.50 1.79
C THR A 92 7.53 5.77 1.52
N LEU A 93 6.94 6.69 2.28
CA LEU A 93 5.54 7.05 2.14
C LEU A 93 5.38 8.40 1.47
N VAL A 94 4.45 8.47 0.53
CA VAL A 94 4.03 9.71 -0.14
C VAL A 94 2.52 9.82 0.06
N GLU A 95 2.07 10.82 0.79
CA GLU A 95 0.67 11.03 1.13
C GLU A 95 0.05 12.15 0.28
N GLU A 96 -1.28 12.25 0.31
CA GLU A 96 -2.06 13.29 -0.37
C GLU A 96 -1.84 13.35 -1.90
N VAL A 97 -1.56 12.20 -2.54
CA VAL A 97 -1.30 12.13 -3.98
C VAL A 97 -2.60 12.20 -4.78
N ASP A 98 -2.67 13.11 -5.74
CA ASP A 98 -3.72 13.13 -6.76
C ASP A 98 -3.35 12.13 -7.88
N PHE A 99 -3.91 10.92 -7.82
CA PHE A 99 -3.57 9.86 -8.77
C PHE A 99 -4.00 10.15 -10.21
N GLU A 100 -5.03 10.95 -10.44
CA GLU A 100 -5.43 11.31 -11.80
C GLU A 100 -4.35 12.16 -12.48
N ARG A 101 -3.68 13.03 -11.71
CA ARG A 101 -2.55 13.83 -12.19
C ARG A 101 -1.23 13.09 -12.18
N PHE A 102 -1.05 12.18 -11.22
CA PHE A 102 0.23 11.49 -11.00
C PHE A 102 0.46 10.34 -11.99
N LEU A 103 -0.54 9.48 -12.23
CA LEU A 103 -0.39 8.27 -13.05
C LEU A 103 0.11 8.53 -14.48
N PRO A 104 -0.33 9.59 -15.19
CA PRO A 104 0.23 9.89 -16.52
C PRO A 104 1.75 10.09 -16.52
N GLY A 105 2.32 10.61 -15.42
CA GLY A 105 3.77 10.82 -15.26
C GLY A 105 4.58 9.53 -15.05
N LEU A 106 3.92 8.42 -14.71
CA LEU A 106 4.56 7.10 -14.56
C LEU A 106 4.81 6.39 -15.89
N ARG A 107 4.10 6.79 -16.95
CA ARG A 107 4.19 6.14 -18.26
C ARG A 107 5.64 6.09 -18.77
N GLY A 108 6.03 4.91 -19.26
CA GLY A 108 7.40 4.66 -19.74
C GLY A 108 8.44 4.41 -18.65
N ARG A 109 8.09 4.62 -17.38
CA ARG A 109 8.93 4.23 -16.23
C ARG A 109 8.35 3.04 -15.47
N PHE A 110 7.02 3.00 -15.35
CA PHE A 110 6.29 1.96 -14.63
C PHE A 110 5.15 1.42 -15.49
N HIS A 111 4.91 0.12 -15.36
CA HIS A 111 3.71 -0.55 -15.86
C HIS A 111 2.64 -0.49 -14.76
N VAL A 112 1.57 0.25 -15.00
CA VAL A 112 0.53 0.49 -13.99
C VAL A 112 -0.54 -0.60 -14.07
N VAL A 113 -0.67 -1.38 -13.00
CA VAL A 113 -1.64 -2.46 -12.86
C VAL A 113 -2.73 -2.06 -11.88
N GLY A 114 -3.98 -2.01 -12.32
CA GLY A 114 -5.12 -1.72 -11.46
C GLY A 114 -5.80 -2.98 -10.95
N SER A 115 -6.13 -3.03 -9.64
CA SER A 115 -6.96 -4.10 -9.09
C SER A 115 -8.43 -3.91 -9.48
N GLU A 116 -9.06 -4.97 -10.01
CA GLU A 116 -10.45 -4.99 -10.41
C GLU A 116 -11.11 -6.28 -9.92
N VAL A 117 -12.40 -6.23 -9.55
CA VAL A 117 -13.13 -7.40 -9.02
C VAL A 117 -13.80 -8.19 -10.14
N ARG A 118 -14.29 -7.52 -11.16
CA ARG A 118 -15.18 -8.11 -12.19
C ARG A 118 -14.44 -8.53 -13.44
N GLU A 119 -13.53 -7.71 -13.91
CA GLU A 119 -12.86 -7.84 -15.21
C GLU A 119 -11.35 -7.71 -15.03
N GLY A 120 -10.58 -8.33 -15.91
CA GLY A 120 -9.13 -8.24 -15.93
C GLY A 120 -8.44 -9.59 -16.14
N ASN A 121 -7.15 -9.52 -16.33
CA ASN A 121 -6.28 -10.68 -16.45
C ASN A 121 -6.08 -11.37 -15.09
N LEU A 122 -5.59 -12.58 -15.12
CA LEU A 122 -5.08 -13.23 -13.91
C LEU A 122 -3.80 -12.54 -13.47
N PRO A 123 -3.57 -12.37 -12.17
CA PRO A 123 -2.30 -11.87 -11.67
C PRO A 123 -1.14 -12.76 -12.12
N HIS A 124 -0.02 -12.15 -12.41
CA HIS A 124 1.20 -12.83 -12.86
C HIS A 124 2.45 -12.14 -12.31
N PRO A 125 3.65 -12.76 -12.40
CA PRO A 125 4.89 -12.12 -11.99
C PRO A 125 5.11 -10.79 -12.68
N CYS A 126 5.51 -9.80 -11.88
CA CYS A 126 5.79 -8.45 -12.38
C CYS A 126 7.20 -8.33 -12.94
N GLU A 127 7.34 -7.48 -13.94
CA GLU A 127 8.64 -6.98 -14.35
C GLU A 127 9.11 -5.84 -13.43
N ALA A 128 10.39 -5.52 -13.47
CA ALA A 128 10.93 -4.36 -12.78
C ALA A 128 10.18 -3.08 -13.25
N GLY A 129 9.78 -2.25 -12.31
CA GLY A 129 9.02 -1.04 -12.63
C GLY A 129 7.50 -1.26 -12.75
N THR A 130 6.92 -2.16 -11.96
CA THR A 130 5.46 -2.29 -11.84
C THR A 130 4.92 -1.37 -10.74
N ALA A 131 3.79 -0.72 -11.00
CA ALA A 131 3.03 0.06 -10.03
C ALA A 131 1.65 -0.57 -9.82
N LEU A 132 1.43 -1.18 -8.64
CA LEU A 132 0.17 -1.84 -8.29
C LEU A 132 -0.78 -0.84 -7.65
N LEU A 133 -1.89 -0.55 -8.32
CA LEU A 133 -2.93 0.39 -7.87
C LEU A 133 -4.10 -0.38 -7.26
N MET A 134 -4.35 -0.14 -5.97
CA MET A 134 -5.43 -0.74 -5.19
C MET A 134 -6.52 0.29 -4.88
N GLY A 135 -7.77 -0.11 -5.02
CA GLY A 135 -8.93 0.74 -4.74
C GLY A 135 -9.36 0.76 -3.28
N SER A 136 -10.36 1.62 -2.98
CA SER A 136 -10.98 1.66 -1.66
C SER A 136 -11.75 0.38 -1.33
N GLU A 137 -11.99 0.13 -0.04
CA GLU A 137 -12.70 -1.05 0.45
C GLU A 137 -14.14 -1.15 -0.05
N SER A 138 -14.82 -0.02 -0.16
CA SER A 138 -16.25 0.01 -0.46
C SER A 138 -16.58 0.17 -1.94
N HIS A 139 -15.73 0.80 -2.72
CA HIS A 139 -16.04 1.14 -4.12
C HIS A 139 -14.98 0.69 -5.13
N GLY A 140 -13.84 0.15 -4.67
CA GLY A 140 -12.73 -0.19 -5.54
C GLY A 140 -12.11 1.04 -6.21
N LEU A 141 -11.63 0.88 -7.43
CA LEU A 141 -11.08 1.95 -8.26
C LEU A 141 -12.18 2.60 -9.12
N PRO A 142 -12.22 3.95 -9.21
CA PRO A 142 -13.13 4.62 -10.13
C PRO A 142 -12.71 4.39 -11.59
N ALA A 143 -13.67 4.48 -12.50
CA ALA A 143 -13.42 4.27 -13.93
C ALA A 143 -12.36 5.22 -14.50
N SER A 144 -12.26 6.45 -13.98
CA SER A 144 -11.23 7.42 -14.37
C SER A 144 -9.81 6.92 -14.11
N LEU A 145 -9.55 6.29 -12.94
CA LEU A 145 -8.26 5.71 -12.62
C LEU A 145 -8.00 4.40 -13.38
N LEU A 146 -9.03 3.55 -13.54
CA LEU A 146 -8.91 2.33 -14.35
C LEU A 146 -8.58 2.63 -15.81
N ALA A 147 -9.02 3.75 -16.36
CA ALA A 147 -8.67 4.20 -17.71
C ALA A 147 -7.20 4.63 -17.85
N LEU A 148 -6.51 4.90 -16.73
CA LEU A 148 -5.11 5.29 -16.69
C LEU A 148 -4.17 4.12 -16.42
N THR A 149 -4.68 2.92 -16.16
CA THR A 149 -3.89 1.71 -15.97
C THR A 149 -3.51 1.09 -17.33
N ASP A 150 -2.35 0.46 -17.38
CA ASP A 150 -1.88 -0.30 -18.56
C ASP A 150 -2.51 -1.69 -18.58
N GLU A 151 -2.77 -2.25 -17.39
CA GLU A 151 -3.36 -3.57 -17.20
C GLU A 151 -4.33 -3.56 -16.01
N ARG A 152 -5.26 -4.52 -15.99
CA ARG A 152 -6.16 -4.77 -14.87
C ARG A 152 -6.04 -6.21 -14.42
N TRP A 153 -5.91 -6.42 -13.11
CA TRP A 153 -5.84 -7.75 -12.52
C TRP A 153 -7.08 -8.07 -11.71
N ARG A 154 -7.58 -9.28 -11.91
CA ARG A 154 -8.69 -9.84 -11.18
C ARG A 154 -8.29 -11.13 -10.49
N ILE A 155 -8.52 -11.22 -9.19
CA ILE A 155 -8.39 -12.47 -8.43
C ILE A 155 -9.63 -13.31 -8.68
N PRO A 156 -9.51 -14.54 -9.26
CA PRO A 156 -10.66 -15.42 -9.42
C PRO A 156 -11.21 -15.82 -8.07
N GLY A 157 -12.53 -15.79 -7.91
CA GLY A 157 -13.21 -16.14 -6.67
C GLY A 157 -14.42 -17.04 -6.88
N GLY A 158 -14.87 -17.66 -5.80
CA GLY A 158 -16.12 -18.42 -5.77
C GLY A 158 -17.36 -17.53 -5.77
N ARG A 159 -18.55 -18.13 -5.87
CA ARG A 159 -19.83 -17.40 -5.98
C ARG A 159 -20.45 -16.98 -4.65
N GLY A 160 -19.79 -17.23 -3.51
CA GLY A 160 -20.39 -17.08 -2.17
C GLY A 160 -20.19 -15.71 -1.52
N VAL A 161 -19.24 -14.90 -2.02
CA VAL A 161 -18.93 -13.54 -1.52
C VAL A 161 -18.66 -12.60 -2.70
N GLU A 162 -18.93 -11.32 -2.51
CA GLU A 162 -18.78 -10.33 -3.58
C GLU A 162 -17.31 -9.97 -3.85
N SER A 163 -16.49 -9.88 -2.79
CA SER A 163 -15.07 -9.54 -2.88
C SER A 163 -14.29 -10.04 -1.67
N LEU A 164 -12.96 -10.07 -1.79
CA LEU A 164 -12.05 -10.17 -0.67
C LEU A 164 -11.91 -8.81 0.04
N SER A 165 -11.50 -8.84 1.32
CA SER A 165 -11.07 -7.60 1.97
C SER A 165 -9.84 -7.02 1.26
N LEU A 166 -9.68 -5.69 1.31
CA LEU A 166 -8.58 -5.02 0.63
C LEU A 166 -7.19 -5.57 1.02
N PRO A 167 -6.85 -5.81 2.31
CA PRO A 167 -5.56 -6.39 2.67
C PRO A 167 -5.34 -7.81 2.14
N GLN A 168 -6.39 -8.64 2.08
CA GLN A 168 -6.30 -9.99 1.55
C GLN A 168 -6.06 -9.98 0.04
N ALA A 169 -6.81 -9.16 -0.69
CA ALA A 169 -6.61 -8.99 -2.13
C ALA A 169 -5.19 -8.48 -2.43
N ALA A 170 -4.75 -7.46 -1.70
CA ALA A 170 -3.42 -6.88 -1.85
C ALA A 170 -2.31 -7.91 -1.61
N ALA A 171 -2.44 -8.75 -0.57
CA ALA A 171 -1.45 -9.79 -0.26
C ALA A 171 -1.31 -10.80 -1.43
N ILE A 172 -2.43 -11.21 -2.03
CA ILE A 172 -2.40 -12.12 -3.18
C ILE A 172 -1.74 -11.45 -4.39
N LEU A 173 -2.12 -10.21 -4.70
CA LEU A 173 -1.58 -9.50 -5.86
C LEU A 173 -0.09 -9.18 -5.70
N MET A 174 0.35 -8.77 -4.51
CA MET A 174 1.76 -8.54 -4.22
C MET A 174 2.58 -9.83 -4.29
N TYR A 175 2.06 -10.94 -3.74
CA TYR A 175 2.70 -12.25 -3.85
C TYR A 175 2.88 -12.67 -5.31
N GLU A 176 1.82 -12.60 -6.12
CA GLU A 176 1.91 -12.95 -7.54
C GLU A 176 2.90 -12.04 -8.29
N CYS A 177 2.91 -10.74 -7.97
CA CYS A 177 3.85 -9.79 -8.56
C CYS A 177 5.31 -10.16 -8.25
N THR A 178 5.63 -10.62 -7.04
CA THR A 178 7.02 -10.79 -6.58
C THR A 178 7.54 -12.22 -6.60
N ARG A 179 6.69 -13.23 -6.80
CA ARG A 179 7.05 -14.66 -6.63
C ARG A 179 8.23 -15.16 -7.47
N GLU A 180 8.57 -14.52 -8.58
CA GLU A 180 9.73 -14.89 -9.41
C GLU A 180 10.98 -14.05 -9.09
N ILE A 181 10.81 -12.89 -8.46
CA ILE A 181 11.94 -12.04 -8.05
C ILE A 181 12.74 -12.73 -6.94
N GLU A 182 12.07 -13.39 -5.98
CA GLU A 182 12.71 -14.14 -4.90
C GLU A 182 13.49 -15.35 -5.40
N GLN A 183 12.98 -16.07 -6.41
CA GLN A 183 13.68 -17.22 -7.00
C GLN A 183 15.00 -16.85 -7.69
N ALA A 184 15.18 -15.60 -8.10
CA ALA A 184 16.41 -15.09 -8.69
C ALA A 184 17.45 -14.69 -7.64
N VAL A 185 17.01 -14.33 -6.41
CA VAL A 185 17.90 -13.96 -5.29
C VAL A 185 18.46 -15.21 -4.60
N ASP A 186 17.64 -16.24 -4.43
CA ASP A 186 18.02 -17.49 -3.75
C ASP A 186 19.00 -18.38 -4.57
N LYS A 187 19.21 -18.05 -5.84
CA LYS A 187 20.16 -18.74 -6.75
C LYS A 187 21.55 -18.09 -6.83
N ARG A 188 21.82 -17.08 -6.02
CA ARG A 188 23.13 -16.39 -5.91
C ARG A 188 23.80 -16.67 -4.58
#